data_e6796f5946e7dea6e89aad265f4cb626
#
_entry.id   e6796f5946e7dea6e89aad265f4cb626
#
_cell.length_a   1.000
_cell.length_b   1.000
_cell.length_c   1.000
_cell.angle_alpha   90.00
_cell.angle_beta   90.00
_cell.angle_gamma   90.00
#
_symmetry.space_group_name_H-M   'P 1'
#
loop_
_entity.id
_entity.type
_entity.pdbx_description
1 polymer ?
#
loop_
_entity_poly.entity_id
_entity_poly.type
_entity_poly.pdbx_seq_one_letter_code
_entity_poly.pdbx_strand_id
1 'polypeptide(L)'
;MDDKNNQEENELSKISEVELIKKITKSFKNTNKSTIIDIGDDAALLKFDKTNVTISQDILVEGVHFDLSYMPLKHLGYKSVIVNISDIISMNVKPSHILVSIAVSNRFKINALEELYEGINLACKNYNIDLIGGDTTS
;
A
#
# COMPACT_ATOMS: atom_id res chain seq x y z
N MET A 1 -8.92 40.97 5.87
CA MET A 1 -8.01 40.53 4.78
C MET A 1 -7.35 39.17 5.10
N ASP A 2 -7.61 38.58 6.27
CA ASP A 2 -6.90 37.35 6.73
C ASP A 2 -7.58 36.02 6.37
N ASP A 3 -8.86 36.04 5.94
CA ASP A 3 -9.61 34.79 5.68
C ASP A 3 -9.25 34.09 4.33
N LYS A 4 -8.76 34.83 3.35
CA LYS A 4 -8.40 34.24 2.04
C LYS A 4 -7.07 33.47 2.08
N ASN A 5 -6.09 33.93 2.85
CA ASN A 5 -4.80 33.25 2.98
C ASN A 5 -4.94 31.92 3.75
N ASN A 6 -5.86 31.85 4.71
CA ASN A 6 -6.10 30.62 5.49
C ASN A 6 -6.84 29.52 4.71
N GLN A 7 -7.60 29.87 3.66
CA GLN A 7 -8.26 28.89 2.80
C GLN A 7 -7.31 28.28 1.77
N GLU A 8 -6.34 29.05 1.26
CA GLU A 8 -5.36 28.54 0.29
C GLU A 8 -4.35 27.56 0.87
N GLU A 9 -4.04 27.65 2.17
CA GLU A 9 -3.13 26.72 2.87
C GLU A 9 -3.78 25.36 3.20
N ASN A 10 -5.10 25.22 3.06
CA ASN A 10 -5.83 24.00 3.38
C ASN A 10 -6.24 23.15 2.16
N GLU A 11 -5.86 23.55 0.95
CA GLU A 11 -6.15 22.73 -0.24
C GLU A 11 -5.15 21.58 -0.39
N LEU A 12 -5.67 20.35 -0.38
CA LEU A 12 -4.87 19.11 -0.56
C LEU A 12 -4.02 19.13 -1.84
N SER A 13 -4.48 19.83 -2.89
CA SER A 13 -3.78 19.96 -4.17
C SER A 13 -2.48 20.78 -4.10
N LYS A 14 -2.28 21.55 -3.03
CA LYS A 14 -1.13 22.46 -2.86
C LYS A 14 -0.08 21.94 -1.87
N ILE A 15 -0.31 20.80 -1.24
CA ILE A 15 0.59 20.20 -0.25
C ILE A 15 1.17 18.89 -0.80
N SER A 16 2.46 18.66 -0.62
CA SER A 16 3.06 17.37 -0.96
C SER A 16 2.59 16.27 -0.02
N GLU A 17 2.60 15.02 -0.47
CA GLU A 17 2.24 13.86 0.34
C GLU A 17 3.03 13.82 1.66
N VAL A 18 4.33 14.03 1.60
CA VAL A 18 5.22 14.04 2.78
C VAL A 18 4.83 15.12 3.78
N GLU A 19 4.50 16.33 3.31
CA GLU A 19 4.06 17.43 4.17
C GLU A 19 2.67 17.16 4.77
N LEU A 20 1.76 16.58 3.97
CA LEU A 20 0.44 16.17 4.44
C LEU A 20 0.58 15.14 5.56
N ILE A 21 1.33 14.07 5.34
CA ILE A 21 1.57 13.01 6.33
C ILE A 21 2.13 13.61 7.62
N LYS A 22 3.17 14.44 7.54
CA LYS A 22 3.75 15.12 8.71
C LYS A 22 2.72 15.96 9.46
N LYS A 23 1.83 16.67 8.74
CA LYS A 23 0.81 17.54 9.34
C LYS A 23 -0.25 16.74 10.10
N ILE A 24 -0.80 15.69 9.48
CA ILE A 24 -1.89 14.88 10.07
C ILE A 24 -1.40 13.94 11.18
N THR A 25 -0.14 13.51 11.13
CA THR A 25 0.44 12.60 12.12
C THR A 25 1.17 13.30 13.28
N LYS A 26 1.23 14.63 13.29
CA LYS A 26 1.98 15.43 14.26
C LYS A 26 1.64 15.12 15.74
N SER A 27 0.39 14.76 16.03
CA SER A 27 -0.07 14.43 17.39
C SER A 27 0.20 12.98 17.79
N PHE A 28 0.57 12.10 16.87
CA PHE A 28 0.86 10.71 17.16
C PHE A 28 2.23 10.60 17.80
N LYS A 29 2.31 9.81 18.89
CA LYS A 29 3.55 9.51 19.58
C LYS A 29 3.64 8.01 19.78
N ASN A 30 4.66 7.41 19.20
CA ASN A 30 4.93 5.99 19.39
C ASN A 30 5.51 5.77 20.81
N THR A 31 4.80 4.98 21.60
CA THR A 31 5.20 4.62 22.96
C THR A 31 5.65 3.17 23.06
N ASN A 32 5.41 2.39 22.01
CA ASN A 32 5.78 0.97 21.97
C ASN A 32 7.27 0.83 21.65
N LYS A 33 8.00 0.17 22.55
CA LYS A 33 9.46 -0.04 22.42
C LYS A 33 9.86 -0.93 21.25
N SER A 34 8.92 -1.68 20.64
CA SER A 34 9.17 -2.48 19.45
C SER A 34 9.23 -1.66 18.17
N THR A 35 8.74 -0.44 18.14
CA THR A 35 8.81 0.45 16.98
C THR A 35 10.21 1.04 16.85
N ILE A 36 10.92 0.71 15.78
CA ILE A 36 12.29 1.16 15.48
C ILE A 36 12.28 2.23 14.40
N ILE A 37 11.57 1.97 13.29
CA ILE A 37 11.29 2.95 12.22
C ILE A 37 9.78 3.04 12.08
N ASP A 38 9.27 4.26 12.09
CA ASP A 38 7.84 4.55 11.98
C ASP A 38 7.52 5.37 10.72
N ILE A 39 6.53 6.24 10.80
CA ILE A 39 6.03 7.06 9.69
C ILE A 39 7.16 7.96 9.14
N GLY A 40 7.43 7.86 7.84
CA GLY A 40 8.36 8.73 7.13
C GLY A 40 9.47 8.01 6.36
N ASP A 41 9.44 6.67 6.33
CA ASP A 41 10.31 5.83 5.51
C ASP A 41 9.44 4.90 4.64
N ASP A 42 10.03 4.19 3.68
CA ASP A 42 9.34 3.30 2.73
C ASP A 42 8.60 2.14 3.43
N ALA A 43 9.08 1.73 4.60
CA ALA A 43 8.44 0.69 5.40
C ALA A 43 8.69 0.87 6.91
N ALA A 44 7.74 0.40 7.72
CA ALA A 44 7.93 0.33 9.15
C ALA A 44 8.87 -0.81 9.54
N LEU A 45 9.72 -0.58 10.56
CA LEU A 45 10.59 -1.58 11.16
C LEU A 45 10.19 -1.82 12.60
N LEU A 46 9.82 -3.06 12.89
CA LEU A 46 9.48 -3.51 14.23
C LEU A 46 10.50 -4.53 14.73
N LYS A 47 10.87 -4.46 16.01
CA LYS A 47 11.77 -5.39 16.66
C LYS A 47 11.02 -6.23 17.69
N PHE A 48 11.09 -7.55 17.54
CA PHE A 48 10.55 -8.51 18.48
C PHE A 48 11.68 -9.44 18.99
N ASP A 49 12.10 -9.26 20.22
CA ASP A 49 13.23 -10.00 20.81
C ASP A 49 14.49 -9.99 19.92
N LYS A 50 14.74 -11.11 19.23
CA LYS A 50 15.88 -11.30 18.33
C LYS A 50 15.55 -11.10 16.84
N THR A 51 14.28 -10.77 16.52
CA THR A 51 13.79 -10.69 15.12
C THR A 51 13.31 -9.28 14.81
N ASN A 52 13.68 -8.76 13.66
CA ASN A 52 13.12 -7.56 13.10
C ASN A 52 12.08 -7.94 12.03
N VAL A 53 10.98 -7.20 11.98
CA VAL A 53 9.91 -7.35 10.98
C VAL A 53 9.74 -6.02 10.26
N THR A 54 9.80 -6.04 8.94
CA THR A 54 9.55 -4.88 8.08
C THR A 54 8.18 -5.05 7.44
N ILE A 55 7.37 -3.99 7.48
CA ILE A 55 5.99 -3.99 6.99
C ILE A 55 5.78 -2.74 6.15
N SER A 56 5.25 -2.91 4.93
CA SER A 56 4.78 -1.86 4.05
C SER A 56 3.37 -2.15 3.56
N GLN A 57 2.64 -1.13 3.13
CA GLN A 57 1.31 -1.25 2.55
C GLN A 57 1.04 -0.15 1.55
N ASP A 58 0.69 -0.55 0.32
CA ASP A 58 0.20 0.32 -0.74
C ASP A 58 -1.25 0.01 -1.11
N ILE A 59 -1.94 1.00 -1.62
CA ILE A 59 -3.26 0.85 -2.21
C ILE A 59 -3.24 1.28 -3.68
N LEU A 60 -3.89 0.50 -4.54
CA LEU A 60 -4.15 0.88 -5.93
C LEU A 60 -5.63 1.23 -6.12
N VAL A 61 -5.90 2.39 -6.69
CA VAL A 61 -7.26 2.91 -6.91
C VAL A 61 -7.46 3.17 -8.39
N GLU A 62 -8.59 2.68 -8.94
CA GLU A 62 -8.98 2.96 -10.32
C GLU A 62 -9.16 4.47 -10.55
N GLY A 63 -8.73 4.95 -11.70
CA GLY A 63 -8.73 6.37 -12.05
C GLY A 63 -7.60 7.19 -11.43
N VAL A 64 -6.83 6.60 -10.50
CA VAL A 64 -5.64 7.22 -9.88
C VAL A 64 -4.37 6.47 -10.27
N HIS A 65 -4.32 5.15 -10.00
CA HIS A 65 -3.12 4.33 -10.18
C HIS A 65 -3.21 3.41 -11.39
N PHE A 66 -4.41 3.17 -11.92
CA PHE A 66 -4.69 2.37 -13.10
C PHE A 66 -6.04 2.76 -13.70
N ASP A 67 -6.28 2.29 -14.93
CA ASP A 67 -7.54 2.45 -15.63
C ASP A 67 -7.88 1.13 -16.32
N LEU A 68 -9.03 0.56 -15.95
CA LEU A 68 -9.51 -0.74 -16.45
C LEU A 68 -9.91 -0.70 -17.93
N SER A 69 -10.02 0.48 -18.55
CA SER A 69 -10.30 0.58 -19.99
C SER A 69 -9.16 0.03 -20.86
N TYR A 70 -7.94 -0.01 -20.34
CA TYR A 70 -6.76 -0.50 -21.06
C TYR A 70 -5.82 -1.42 -20.25
N MET A 71 -5.98 -1.51 -18.92
CA MET A 71 -5.14 -2.37 -18.09
C MET A 71 -5.80 -3.75 -17.87
N PRO A 72 -5.25 -4.85 -18.39
CA PRO A 72 -5.74 -6.19 -18.10
C PRO A 72 -5.67 -6.51 -16.60
N LEU A 73 -6.69 -7.18 -16.08
CA LEU A 73 -6.78 -7.52 -14.65
C LEU A 73 -5.60 -8.36 -14.17
N LYS A 74 -5.11 -9.27 -15.00
CA LYS A 74 -3.90 -10.05 -14.68
C LYS A 74 -2.66 -9.16 -14.48
N HIS A 75 -2.50 -8.13 -15.31
CA HIS A 75 -1.40 -7.17 -15.14
C HIS A 75 -1.58 -6.31 -13.88
N LEU A 76 -2.82 -5.90 -13.59
CA LEU A 76 -3.15 -5.19 -12.37
C LEU A 76 -2.84 -6.03 -11.13
N GLY A 77 -3.23 -7.31 -11.14
CA GLY A 77 -2.92 -8.25 -10.05
C GLY A 77 -1.40 -8.41 -9.85
N TYR A 78 -0.63 -8.54 -10.92
CA TYR A 78 0.83 -8.59 -10.84
C TYR A 78 1.39 -7.28 -10.27
N LYS A 79 0.96 -6.12 -10.81
CA LYS A 79 1.39 -4.79 -10.36
C LYS A 79 1.10 -4.58 -8.86
N SER A 80 -0.05 -5.02 -8.36
CA SER A 80 -0.42 -4.83 -6.95
C SER A 80 0.55 -5.49 -5.97
N VAL A 81 1.15 -6.61 -6.35
CA VAL A 81 2.22 -7.23 -5.58
C VAL A 81 3.54 -6.46 -5.72
N ILE A 82 3.89 -6.07 -6.94
CA ILE A 82 5.19 -5.42 -7.22
C ILE A 82 5.34 -4.09 -6.49
N VAL A 83 4.33 -3.25 -6.46
CA VAL A 83 4.43 -1.94 -5.77
C VAL A 83 4.72 -2.13 -4.29
N ASN A 84 4.03 -3.04 -3.63
CA ASN A 84 4.22 -3.34 -2.21
C ASN A 84 5.59 -3.96 -1.88
N ILE A 85 6.07 -4.89 -2.71
CA ILE A 85 7.37 -5.52 -2.45
C ILE A 85 8.54 -4.60 -2.79
N SER A 86 8.34 -3.59 -3.62
CA SER A 86 9.39 -2.63 -3.95
C SER A 86 9.85 -1.86 -2.71
N ASP A 87 8.93 -1.47 -1.83
CA ASP A 87 9.25 -0.76 -0.58
C ASP A 87 10.03 -1.65 0.39
N ILE A 88 9.65 -2.92 0.50
CA ILE A 88 10.38 -3.89 1.32
C ILE A 88 11.81 -4.11 0.79
N ILE A 89 11.95 -4.15 -0.55
CA ILE A 89 13.25 -4.31 -1.20
C ILE A 89 14.12 -3.05 -1.03
N SER A 90 13.52 -1.84 -1.07
CA SER A 90 14.24 -0.58 -0.86
C SER A 90 14.85 -0.50 0.54
N MET A 91 14.20 -1.14 1.52
CA MET A 91 14.73 -1.33 2.88
C MET A 91 15.79 -2.45 2.99
N ASN A 92 16.26 -2.99 1.87
CA ASN A 92 17.21 -4.11 1.79
C ASN A 92 16.73 -5.38 2.51
N VAL A 93 15.42 -5.63 2.48
CA VAL A 93 14.78 -6.81 3.09
C VAL A 93 14.16 -7.67 1.98
N LYS A 94 14.25 -9.00 2.13
CA LYS A 94 13.60 -9.93 1.22
C LYS A 94 12.13 -10.11 1.63
N PRO A 95 11.16 -9.75 0.76
CA PRO A 95 9.74 -10.00 1.02
C PRO A 95 9.44 -11.50 1.10
N SER A 96 8.52 -11.90 1.96
CA SER A 96 8.18 -13.31 2.18
C SER A 96 6.69 -13.59 2.26
N HIS A 97 5.89 -12.64 2.72
CA HIS A 97 4.46 -12.80 2.93
C HIS A 97 3.70 -11.56 2.43
N ILE A 98 2.46 -11.76 1.99
CA ILE A 98 1.57 -10.69 1.54
C ILE A 98 0.15 -10.95 2.05
N LEU A 99 -0.53 -9.86 2.37
CA LEU A 99 -1.98 -9.78 2.56
C LEU A 99 -2.58 -9.02 1.37
N VAL A 100 -3.74 -9.46 0.87
CA VAL A 100 -4.43 -8.76 -0.23
C VAL A 100 -5.83 -8.38 0.24
N SER A 101 -6.10 -7.08 0.34
CA SER A 101 -7.44 -6.56 0.56
C SER A 101 -7.98 -5.94 -0.72
N ILE A 102 -9.21 -6.33 -1.11
CA ILE A 102 -9.86 -5.81 -2.31
C ILE A 102 -11.25 -5.25 -1.99
N ALA A 103 -11.56 -4.11 -2.57
CA ALA A 103 -12.89 -3.55 -2.65
C ALA A 103 -13.35 -3.58 -4.10
N VAL A 104 -14.42 -4.29 -4.40
CA VAL A 104 -14.90 -4.46 -5.78
C VAL A 104 -16.40 -4.19 -5.87
N SER A 105 -16.83 -3.59 -6.99
CA SER A 105 -18.23 -3.45 -7.26
C SER A 105 -18.85 -4.82 -7.59
N ASN A 106 -20.07 -5.05 -7.15
CA ASN A 106 -20.89 -6.23 -7.50
C ASN A 106 -21.16 -6.40 -9.01
N ARG A 107 -20.72 -5.45 -9.84
CA ARG A 107 -20.75 -5.53 -11.31
C ARG A 107 -19.67 -6.45 -11.87
N PHE A 108 -18.61 -6.73 -11.10
CA PHE A 108 -17.57 -7.66 -11.52
C PHE A 108 -18.06 -9.09 -11.45
N LYS A 109 -17.68 -9.88 -12.45
CA LYS A 109 -17.94 -11.31 -12.48
C LYS A 109 -16.80 -12.07 -11.79
N ILE A 110 -17.06 -13.27 -11.34
CA ILE A 110 -16.07 -14.13 -10.65
C ILE A 110 -14.82 -14.34 -11.52
N ASN A 111 -14.98 -14.60 -12.82
CA ASN A 111 -13.86 -14.81 -13.73
C ASN A 111 -12.92 -13.57 -13.83
N ALA A 112 -13.44 -12.35 -13.66
CA ALA A 112 -12.61 -11.16 -13.61
C ALA A 112 -11.72 -11.13 -12.37
N LEU A 113 -12.25 -11.56 -11.23
CA LEU A 113 -11.46 -11.69 -10.01
C LEU A 113 -10.44 -12.83 -10.11
N GLU A 114 -10.82 -13.95 -10.75
CA GLU A 114 -9.89 -15.05 -11.03
C GLU A 114 -8.70 -14.55 -11.87
N GLU A 115 -8.93 -13.76 -12.92
CA GLU A 115 -7.88 -13.17 -13.75
C GLU A 115 -6.95 -12.26 -12.93
N LEU A 116 -7.51 -11.42 -12.05
CA LEU A 116 -6.74 -10.58 -11.13
C LEU A 116 -5.84 -11.43 -10.24
N TYR A 117 -6.41 -12.47 -9.62
CA TYR A 117 -5.68 -13.38 -8.73
C TYR A 117 -4.66 -14.26 -9.46
N GLU A 118 -4.85 -14.57 -10.74
CA GLU A 118 -3.80 -15.18 -11.57
C GLU A 118 -2.55 -14.28 -11.66
N GLY A 119 -2.75 -12.97 -11.80
CA GLY A 119 -1.65 -12.01 -11.80
C GLY A 119 -0.92 -11.95 -10.45
N ILE A 120 -1.68 -11.88 -9.35
CA ILE A 120 -1.14 -11.93 -7.98
C ILE A 120 -0.33 -13.21 -7.78
N ASN A 121 -0.90 -14.38 -8.13
CA ASN A 121 -0.24 -15.67 -7.98
C ASN A 121 1.05 -15.77 -8.81
N LEU A 122 1.05 -15.22 -10.02
CA LEU A 122 2.25 -15.18 -10.86
C LEU A 122 3.38 -14.37 -10.20
N ALA A 123 3.06 -13.19 -9.65
CA ALA A 123 4.03 -12.38 -8.92
C ALA A 123 4.53 -13.11 -7.66
N CYS A 124 3.62 -13.68 -6.87
CA CYS A 124 3.98 -14.45 -5.67
C CYS A 124 4.94 -15.61 -6.00
N LYS A 125 4.69 -16.36 -7.08
CA LYS A 125 5.58 -17.42 -7.53
C LYS A 125 6.96 -16.90 -7.96
N ASN A 126 6.99 -15.81 -8.75
CA ASN A 126 8.24 -15.25 -9.25
C ASN A 126 9.16 -14.73 -8.13
N TYR A 127 8.58 -14.21 -7.05
CA TYR A 127 9.33 -13.65 -5.92
C TYR A 127 9.37 -14.56 -4.70
N ASN A 128 8.78 -15.76 -4.78
CA ASN A 128 8.69 -16.72 -3.68
C ASN A 128 8.06 -16.13 -2.43
N ILE A 129 6.84 -15.60 -2.60
CA ILE A 129 6.05 -14.91 -1.57
C ILE A 129 4.77 -15.72 -1.31
N ASP A 130 4.40 -15.87 -0.05
CA ASP A 130 3.18 -16.54 0.37
C ASP A 130 2.05 -15.52 0.55
N LEU A 131 0.92 -15.76 -0.10
CA LEU A 131 -0.35 -15.09 0.21
C LEU A 131 -0.94 -15.73 1.46
N ILE A 132 -1.01 -14.98 2.56
CA ILE A 132 -1.42 -15.51 3.88
C ILE A 132 -2.78 -15.02 4.37
N GLY A 133 -3.48 -14.20 3.59
CA GLY A 133 -4.82 -13.71 3.94
C GLY A 133 -5.15 -12.39 3.25
N GLY A 134 -6.10 -11.68 3.83
CA GLY A 134 -6.58 -10.38 3.32
C GLY A 134 -8.05 -10.18 3.63
N ASP A 135 -8.71 -9.29 2.87
CA ASP A 135 -10.12 -8.98 3.00
C ASP A 135 -10.77 -8.78 1.63
N THR A 136 -12.06 -9.05 1.53
CA THR A 136 -12.85 -8.82 0.32
C THR A 136 -14.16 -8.14 0.68
N THR A 137 -14.37 -6.94 0.14
CA THR A 137 -15.61 -6.17 0.33
C THR A 137 -16.21 -5.72 -1.00
N SER A 138 -17.56 -5.55 -1.04
CA SER A 138 -18.32 -5.18 -2.23
C SER A 138 -19.44 -4.20 -1.89
#